data_8b539105d8241e8fa905c7be53e0901a
#
_entry.id   8b539105d8241e8fa905c7be53e0901a
#
_cell.length_a   1.000
_cell.length_b   1.000
_cell.length_c   1.000
_cell.angle_alpha   90.00
_cell.angle_beta   90.00
_cell.angle_gamma   90.00
#
_symmetry.space_group_name_H-M   'P 1'
#
loop_
_entity.id
_entity.type
_entity.pdbx_description
1 polymer ?
#
loop_
_entity_poly.entity_id
_entity_poly.type
_entity_poly.pdbx_seq_one_letter_code
_entity_poly.pdbx_strand_id
1 'polypeptide(L)'
;GLHIAAVIDNRYIFGQSYDRVLADEINDVTLMFGNTTDEFKLVPGDDVDGWAKELFGSEKEAKEYLDICREAAKGDPKELKKQASICGFDINAKMSATVMATHGRKYYYYVFGPTIPGDNAGAFHSSDLWFEFETLMKCWRPFDGHHYDISRKMCNYWANFAKTGDPNGYDADGVPMPRM
;
A
#
# COMPACT_ATOMS: atom_id res chain seq x y z
N GLY A 1 14.94 -19.34 6.23
CA GLY A 1 14.18 -19.28 4.98
C GLY A 1 15.02 -18.71 3.87
N LEU A 2 14.75 -19.09 2.64
CA LEU A 2 15.44 -18.54 1.48
C LEU A 2 14.90 -17.12 1.25
N HIS A 3 15.73 -16.10 1.48
CA HIS A 3 15.39 -14.74 1.10
C HIS A 3 15.79 -14.55 -0.37
N ILE A 4 14.79 -14.48 -1.24
CA ILE A 4 15.01 -14.12 -2.64
C ILE A 4 14.86 -12.60 -2.72
N ALA A 5 15.96 -11.92 -3.00
CA ALA A 5 15.98 -10.48 -3.23
C ALA A 5 16.42 -10.19 -4.66
N ALA A 6 15.90 -9.11 -5.23
CA ALA A 6 16.38 -8.61 -6.51
C ALA A 6 17.85 -8.16 -6.37
N VAL A 7 18.67 -8.53 -7.33
CA VAL A 7 20.11 -8.19 -7.34
C VAL A 7 20.37 -7.15 -8.43
N ILE A 8 21.05 -6.07 -8.06
CA ILE A 8 21.55 -5.09 -9.04
C ILE A 8 22.70 -5.74 -9.80
N ASP A 9 22.44 -6.14 -11.05
CA ASP A 9 23.38 -6.88 -11.90
C ASP A 9 23.91 -6.04 -13.08
N ASN A 10 23.47 -4.78 -13.18
CA ASN A 10 23.81 -3.85 -14.27
C ASN A 10 23.45 -4.39 -15.68
N ARG A 11 22.58 -5.38 -15.75
CA ARG A 11 22.07 -5.96 -17.00
C ARG A 11 20.56 -5.87 -17.10
N TYR A 12 19.85 -6.23 -16.03
CA TYR A 12 18.39 -6.16 -15.92
C TYR A 12 17.97 -5.14 -14.86
N ILE A 13 18.72 -5.03 -13.78
CA ILE A 13 18.47 -4.08 -12.68
C ILE A 13 19.71 -3.18 -12.55
N PHE A 14 19.55 -1.92 -12.95
CA PHE A 14 20.65 -0.95 -13.06
C PHE A 14 20.82 -0.07 -11.82
N GLY A 15 20.02 -0.23 -10.78
CA GLY A 15 20.11 0.55 -9.56
C GLY A 15 18.96 0.28 -8.61
N GLN A 16 18.98 0.96 -7.48
CA GLN A 16 17.86 0.91 -6.54
C GLN A 16 16.62 1.54 -7.15
N SER A 17 15.46 0.89 -6.99
CA SER A 17 14.20 1.37 -7.56
C SER A 17 13.85 2.79 -7.12
N TYR A 18 14.15 3.12 -5.86
CA TYR A 18 13.90 4.44 -5.30
C TYR A 18 14.72 5.53 -5.99
N ASP A 19 16.03 5.32 -6.16
CA ASP A 19 16.93 6.28 -6.84
C ASP A 19 16.48 6.51 -8.28
N ARG A 20 16.04 5.46 -8.96
CA ARG A 20 15.52 5.52 -10.35
C ARG A 20 14.24 6.33 -10.44
N VAL A 21 13.31 6.16 -9.48
CA VAL A 21 12.09 6.97 -9.42
C VAL A 21 12.43 8.44 -9.19
N LEU A 22 13.32 8.75 -8.25
CA LEU A 22 13.76 10.13 -7.98
C LEU A 22 14.41 10.80 -9.18
N ALA A 23 15.17 10.05 -9.98
CA ALA A 23 15.84 10.52 -11.17
C ALA A 23 14.93 10.56 -12.42
N ASP A 24 13.66 10.16 -12.32
CA ASP A 24 12.74 9.96 -13.45
C ASP A 24 13.26 8.94 -14.49
N GLU A 25 14.12 8.02 -14.07
CA GLU A 25 14.68 6.97 -14.91
C GLU A 25 13.83 5.70 -14.88
N ILE A 26 12.55 5.84 -15.12
CA ILE A 26 11.55 4.77 -15.15
C ILE A 26 10.84 4.75 -16.50
N ASN A 27 10.21 3.63 -16.81
CA ASN A 27 9.41 3.52 -18.02
C ASN A 27 8.27 4.55 -18.02
N ASP A 28 7.93 5.05 -19.20
CA ASP A 28 6.80 5.96 -19.36
C ASP A 28 5.48 5.18 -19.30
N VAL A 29 5.00 4.99 -18.09
CA VAL A 29 3.77 4.25 -17.78
C VAL A 29 2.93 5.01 -16.77
N THR A 30 1.62 4.91 -16.88
CA THR A 30 0.71 5.31 -15.81
C THR A 30 0.69 4.22 -14.76
N LEU A 31 0.79 4.57 -13.49
CA LEU A 31 0.77 3.62 -12.38
C LEU A 31 -0.50 3.81 -11.53
N MET A 32 -1.08 2.69 -11.12
CA MET A 32 -2.02 2.62 -10.02
C MET A 32 -1.41 1.69 -8.95
N PHE A 33 -1.20 2.23 -7.77
CA PHE A 33 -0.47 1.57 -6.69
C PHE A 33 -1.14 1.85 -5.34
N GLY A 34 -1.05 0.92 -4.41
CA GLY A 34 -1.58 1.11 -3.07
C GLY A 34 -1.06 0.08 -2.08
N ASN A 35 -1.58 0.18 -0.88
CA ASN A 35 -1.30 -0.74 0.21
C ASN A 35 -2.54 -0.94 1.07
N THR A 36 -2.51 -1.99 1.88
CA THR A 36 -3.51 -2.24 2.90
C THR A 36 -3.16 -1.51 4.21
N THR A 37 -4.14 -1.32 5.09
CA THR A 37 -3.91 -0.65 6.39
C THR A 37 -3.20 -1.53 7.41
N ASP A 38 -3.12 -2.84 7.19
CA ASP A 38 -2.50 -3.81 8.09
C ASP A 38 -1.52 -4.72 7.34
N GLU A 39 -0.71 -4.14 6.42
CA GLU A 39 0.18 -4.86 5.50
C GLU A 39 1.01 -5.95 6.18
N PHE A 40 1.94 -5.55 7.04
CA PHE A 40 2.84 -6.47 7.73
C PHE A 40 2.99 -6.07 9.19
N LYS A 41 3.15 -7.06 10.04
CA LYS A 41 3.53 -6.86 11.44
C LYS A 41 5.06 -6.90 11.53
N LEU A 42 5.72 -5.84 11.07
CA LEU A 42 7.18 -5.78 10.97
C LEU A 42 7.86 -5.57 12.33
N VAL A 43 7.16 -4.95 13.30
CA VAL A 43 7.71 -4.70 14.63
C VAL A 43 7.58 -5.95 15.48
N PRO A 44 8.66 -6.67 15.78
CA PRO A 44 8.62 -7.82 16.68
C PRO A 44 8.57 -7.34 18.13
N GLY A 45 7.75 -7.99 18.95
CA GLY A 45 7.65 -7.64 20.37
C GLY A 45 7.03 -6.26 20.64
N ASP A 46 7.35 -5.63 21.76
CA ASP A 46 6.76 -4.36 22.20
C ASP A 46 7.78 -3.20 22.24
N ASP A 47 9.06 -3.48 22.00
CA ASP A 47 10.12 -2.47 21.92
C ASP A 47 10.19 -1.85 20.51
N VAL A 48 9.29 -0.91 20.25
CA VAL A 48 9.22 -0.21 18.97
C VAL A 48 10.43 0.71 18.76
N ASP A 49 10.95 1.30 19.82
CA ASP A 49 12.11 2.19 19.77
C ASP A 49 13.41 1.42 19.45
N GLY A 50 13.64 0.32 20.14
CA GLY A 50 14.77 -0.56 19.86
C GLY A 50 14.74 -1.12 18.45
N TRP A 51 13.57 -1.57 18.00
CA TRP A 51 13.39 -2.05 16.63
C TRP A 51 13.70 -0.96 15.58
N ALA A 52 13.20 0.26 15.76
CA ALA A 52 13.47 1.34 14.80
C ALA A 52 14.96 1.73 14.79
N LYS A 53 15.60 1.77 15.96
CA LYS A 53 17.04 2.04 16.07
C LYS A 53 17.88 0.99 15.33
N GLU A 54 17.51 -0.27 15.44
CA GLU A 54 18.18 -1.36 14.71
C GLU A 54 17.94 -1.24 13.19
N LEU A 55 16.69 -0.94 12.77
CA LEU A 55 16.32 -0.79 11.37
C LEU A 55 17.09 0.33 10.67
N PHE A 56 17.17 1.50 11.29
CA PHE A 56 17.82 2.68 10.68
C PHE A 56 19.31 2.77 10.98
N GLY A 57 19.82 2.09 11.99
CA GLY A 57 21.21 2.22 12.44
C GLY A 57 21.59 3.61 12.97
N SER A 58 20.62 4.49 13.14
CA SER A 58 20.78 5.89 13.56
C SER A 58 19.66 6.28 14.51
N GLU A 59 20.03 6.79 15.70
CA GLU A 59 19.04 7.26 16.69
C GLU A 59 18.22 8.44 16.17
N LYS A 60 18.84 9.34 15.41
CA LYS A 60 18.16 10.50 14.84
C LYS A 60 17.10 10.09 13.85
N GLU A 61 17.44 9.23 12.88
CA GLU A 61 16.50 8.78 11.85
C GLU A 61 15.38 7.92 12.45
N ALA A 62 15.72 7.03 13.37
CA ALA A 62 14.73 6.24 14.11
C ALA A 62 13.74 7.12 14.85
N LYS A 63 14.23 8.18 15.53
CA LYS A 63 13.37 9.14 16.24
C LYS A 63 12.47 9.90 15.27
N GLU A 64 12.99 10.44 14.18
CA GLU A 64 12.21 11.18 13.18
C GLU A 64 11.08 10.30 12.61
N TYR A 65 11.40 9.04 12.28
CA TYR A 65 10.41 8.06 11.82
C TYR A 65 9.33 7.79 12.86
N LEU A 66 9.73 7.52 14.09
CA LEU A 66 8.79 7.19 15.16
C LEU A 66 7.96 8.39 15.62
N ASP A 67 8.46 9.62 15.50
CA ASP A 67 7.68 10.82 15.82
C ASP A 67 6.46 10.92 14.88
N ILE A 68 6.61 10.62 13.59
CA ILE A 68 5.49 10.53 12.63
C ILE A 68 4.51 9.43 13.03
N CYS A 69 5.02 8.26 13.39
CA CYS A 69 4.18 7.13 13.81
C CYS A 69 3.42 7.44 15.12
N ARG A 70 4.05 8.13 16.07
CA ARG A 70 3.43 8.54 17.35
C ARG A 70 2.33 9.56 17.16
N GLU A 71 2.54 10.52 16.26
CA GLU A 71 1.49 11.49 15.90
C GLU A 71 0.25 10.78 15.34
N ALA A 72 0.45 9.83 14.41
CA ALA A 72 -0.65 9.04 13.84
C ALA A 72 -1.32 8.13 14.90
N ALA A 73 -0.56 7.55 15.81
CA ALA A 73 -1.04 6.63 16.84
C ALA A 73 -1.82 7.29 17.99
N LYS A 74 -1.72 8.61 18.15
CA LYS A 74 -2.45 9.39 19.17
C LYS A 74 -2.35 8.83 20.59
N GLY A 75 -1.23 8.24 20.94
CA GLY A 75 -0.95 7.68 22.27
C GLY A 75 -1.39 6.21 22.47
N ASP A 76 -1.97 5.56 21.48
CA ASP A 76 -2.27 4.13 21.56
C ASP A 76 -1.03 3.29 21.20
N PRO A 77 -0.49 2.45 22.14
CA PRO A 77 0.68 1.62 21.85
C PRO A 77 0.47 0.56 20.76
N LYS A 78 -0.75 0.03 20.63
CA LYS A 78 -1.07 -0.95 19.58
C LYS A 78 -1.08 -0.28 18.21
N GLU A 79 -1.68 0.91 18.15
CA GLU A 79 -1.70 1.71 16.95
C GLU A 79 -0.29 2.19 16.57
N LEU A 80 0.54 2.59 17.55
CA LEU A 80 1.95 2.92 17.29
C LEU A 80 2.69 1.78 16.60
N LYS A 81 2.52 0.57 17.10
CA LYS A 81 3.16 -0.63 16.53
C LYS A 81 2.68 -0.90 15.10
N LYS A 82 1.38 -0.71 14.85
CA LYS A 82 0.78 -0.80 13.52
C LYS A 82 1.35 0.27 12.60
N GLN A 83 1.33 1.54 13.01
CA GLN A 83 1.86 2.65 12.24
C GLN A 83 3.35 2.48 11.93
N ALA A 84 4.16 2.05 12.89
CA ALA A 84 5.57 1.76 12.66
C ALA A 84 5.79 0.62 11.63
N SER A 85 4.86 -0.33 11.52
CA SER A 85 4.94 -1.39 10.51
C SER A 85 4.57 -0.93 9.09
N ILE A 86 3.63 0.01 8.94
CA ILE A 86 3.09 0.43 7.64
C ILE A 86 3.64 1.76 7.13
N CYS A 87 4.16 2.62 8.01
CA CYS A 87 4.58 3.98 7.69
C CYS A 87 5.58 4.02 6.52
N GLY A 88 6.51 3.05 6.45
CA GLY A 88 7.46 2.95 5.36
C GLY A 88 6.80 2.71 4.00
N PHE A 89 5.72 1.92 3.95
CA PHE A 89 4.96 1.68 2.71
C PHE A 89 4.21 2.94 2.29
N ASP A 90 3.49 3.57 3.22
CA ASP A 90 2.74 4.80 2.96
C ASP A 90 3.64 5.95 2.49
N ILE A 91 4.76 6.17 3.19
CA ILE A 91 5.72 7.23 2.84
C ILE A 91 6.29 6.97 1.46
N ASN A 92 6.79 5.76 1.19
CA ASN A 92 7.39 5.42 -0.10
C ASN A 92 6.40 5.58 -1.25
N ALA A 93 5.15 5.14 -1.07
CA ALA A 93 4.11 5.27 -2.07
C ALA A 93 3.77 6.74 -2.35
N LYS A 94 3.59 7.56 -1.30
CA LYS A 94 3.30 8.99 -1.43
C LYS A 94 4.47 9.78 -2.01
N MET A 95 5.70 9.45 -1.64
CA MET A 95 6.89 10.07 -2.21
C MET A 95 7.02 9.73 -3.69
N SER A 96 6.84 8.48 -4.08
CA SER A 96 6.85 8.05 -5.48
C SER A 96 5.77 8.78 -6.28
N ALA A 97 4.54 8.87 -5.76
CA ALA A 97 3.46 9.61 -6.37
C ALA A 97 3.80 11.10 -6.57
N THR A 98 4.40 11.74 -5.55
CA THR A 98 4.81 13.14 -5.60
C THR A 98 5.88 13.36 -6.66
N VAL A 99 6.92 12.53 -6.69
CA VAL A 99 7.98 12.62 -7.69
C VAL A 99 7.43 12.42 -9.10
N MET A 100 6.61 11.41 -9.30
CA MET A 100 5.97 11.17 -10.61
C MET A 100 5.11 12.37 -11.04
N ALA A 101 4.37 12.99 -10.12
CA ALA A 101 3.58 14.18 -10.41
C ALA A 101 4.46 15.38 -10.81
N THR A 102 5.63 15.59 -10.18
CA THR A 102 6.57 16.65 -10.56
C THR A 102 7.12 16.50 -11.97
N HIS A 103 7.19 15.27 -12.48
CA HIS A 103 7.58 14.93 -13.83
C HIS A 103 6.39 14.84 -14.82
N GLY A 104 5.19 15.27 -14.39
CA GLY A 104 3.99 15.26 -15.22
C GLY A 104 3.40 13.87 -15.48
N ARG A 105 3.85 12.86 -14.75
CA ARG A 105 3.37 11.48 -14.89
C ARG A 105 2.08 11.27 -14.13
N LYS A 106 1.21 10.41 -14.64
CA LYS A 106 -0.02 10.03 -13.97
C LYS A 106 0.27 8.91 -12.96
N TYR A 107 -0.23 9.10 -11.74
CA TYR A 107 -0.14 8.15 -10.65
C TYR A 107 -1.44 8.15 -9.85
N TYR A 108 -1.99 6.97 -9.61
CA TYR A 108 -3.17 6.77 -8.77
C TYR A 108 -2.76 5.98 -7.54
N TYR A 109 -3.13 6.48 -6.37
CA TYR A 109 -2.79 5.84 -5.10
C TYR A 109 -4.05 5.48 -4.33
N TYR A 110 -4.13 4.25 -3.84
CA TYR A 110 -5.21 3.79 -2.99
C TYR A 110 -4.71 3.27 -1.65
N VAL A 111 -5.58 3.32 -0.64
CA VAL A 111 -5.39 2.66 0.65
C VAL A 111 -6.59 1.75 0.89
N PHE A 112 -6.33 0.48 1.05
CA PHE A 112 -7.36 -0.52 1.32
C PHE A 112 -7.47 -0.79 2.81
N GLY A 113 -8.61 -0.46 3.43
CA GLY A 113 -8.79 -0.51 4.88
C GLY A 113 -10.16 -0.97 5.37
N PRO A 114 -10.93 -1.81 4.66
CA PRO A 114 -12.19 -2.33 5.20
C PRO A 114 -11.94 -3.29 6.36
N THR A 115 -12.92 -3.41 7.25
CA THR A 115 -12.89 -4.44 8.29
C THR A 115 -13.07 -5.81 7.62
N ILE A 116 -12.05 -6.66 7.71
CA ILE A 116 -12.12 -8.03 7.18
C ILE A 116 -12.72 -8.95 8.24
N PRO A 117 -13.86 -9.64 7.96
CA PRO A 117 -14.54 -10.45 8.93
C PRO A 117 -13.84 -11.81 9.16
N GLY A 118 -14.16 -12.48 10.26
CA GLY A 118 -13.76 -13.85 10.58
C GLY A 118 -12.63 -13.97 11.59
N ASP A 119 -11.76 -12.98 11.70
CA ASP A 119 -10.72 -12.86 12.72
C ASP A 119 -10.32 -11.38 12.91
N ASN A 120 -9.30 -11.13 13.73
CA ASN A 120 -8.81 -9.79 14.03
C ASN A 120 -7.55 -9.44 13.22
N ALA A 121 -7.42 -9.95 11.99
CA ALA A 121 -6.23 -9.72 11.17
C ALA A 121 -6.19 -8.30 10.55
N GLY A 122 -7.32 -7.60 10.53
CA GLY A 122 -7.46 -6.31 9.85
C GLY A 122 -7.42 -6.47 8.32
N ALA A 123 -7.19 -5.39 7.60
CA ALA A 123 -6.94 -5.43 6.17
C ALA A 123 -5.47 -5.81 5.94
N PHE A 124 -5.16 -7.09 6.09
CA PHE A 124 -3.80 -7.64 6.02
C PHE A 124 -3.28 -7.74 4.58
N HIS A 125 -1.98 -7.93 4.44
CA HIS A 125 -1.30 -8.05 3.14
C HIS A 125 -2.02 -9.02 2.18
N SER A 126 -2.29 -8.56 0.97
CA SER A 126 -3.01 -9.28 -0.09
C SER A 126 -4.50 -9.55 0.17
N SER A 127 -5.10 -9.00 1.24
CA SER A 127 -6.55 -9.15 1.47
C SER A 127 -7.40 -8.37 0.45
N ASP A 128 -6.85 -7.36 -0.17
CA ASP A 128 -7.43 -6.58 -1.27
C ASP A 128 -7.64 -7.42 -2.54
N LEU A 129 -6.82 -8.44 -2.80
CA LEU A 129 -6.95 -9.30 -3.97
C LEU A 129 -8.31 -9.99 -4.10
N TRP A 130 -8.94 -10.37 -3.00
CA TRP A 130 -10.29 -10.92 -3.05
C TRP A 130 -11.31 -9.93 -3.57
N PHE A 131 -11.10 -8.64 -3.28
CA PHE A 131 -11.96 -7.55 -3.71
C PHE A 131 -11.69 -7.15 -5.15
N GLU A 132 -10.42 -7.04 -5.55
CA GLU A 132 -10.01 -6.71 -6.91
C GLU A 132 -10.55 -7.71 -7.94
N PHE A 133 -10.53 -9.00 -7.59
CA PHE A 133 -10.93 -10.09 -8.49
C PHE A 133 -12.36 -10.62 -8.24
N GLU A 134 -13.15 -9.96 -7.40
CA GLU A 134 -14.50 -10.41 -7.03
C GLU A 134 -14.56 -11.88 -6.59
N THR A 135 -13.58 -12.32 -5.81
CA THR A 135 -13.45 -13.72 -5.38
C THR A 135 -13.83 -13.95 -3.92
N LEU A 136 -14.54 -13.03 -3.29
CA LEU A 136 -14.99 -13.11 -1.89
C LEU A 136 -15.67 -14.43 -1.55
N MET A 137 -16.53 -14.92 -2.44
CA MET A 137 -17.26 -16.19 -2.25
C MET A 137 -16.36 -17.43 -2.18
N LYS A 138 -15.10 -17.33 -2.61
CA LYS A 138 -14.12 -18.44 -2.55
C LYS A 138 -13.36 -18.48 -1.24
N CYS A 139 -13.54 -17.48 -0.39
CA CYS A 139 -12.92 -17.37 0.92
C CYS A 139 -13.86 -17.92 2.00
N TRP A 140 -13.28 -18.50 3.08
CA TRP A 140 -14.04 -18.99 4.22
C TRP A 140 -14.66 -17.89 5.10
N ARG A 141 -14.23 -16.63 4.90
CA ARG A 141 -14.65 -15.48 5.71
C ARG A 141 -16.09 -15.10 5.44
N PRO A 142 -16.89 -14.74 6.48
CA PRO A 142 -18.29 -14.42 6.33
C PRO A 142 -18.48 -12.98 5.78
N PHE A 143 -18.09 -12.75 4.55
CA PHE A 143 -18.32 -11.49 3.86
C PHE A 143 -19.82 -11.24 3.67
N ASP A 144 -20.24 -10.00 3.86
CA ASP A 144 -21.63 -9.54 3.70
C ASP A 144 -21.80 -8.59 2.49
N GLY A 145 -23.00 -8.04 2.31
CA GLY A 145 -23.34 -7.17 1.18
C GLY A 145 -22.42 -5.97 1.04
N HIS A 146 -22.02 -5.35 2.15
CA HIS A 146 -21.09 -4.21 2.13
C HIS A 146 -19.73 -4.57 1.52
N HIS A 147 -19.21 -5.74 1.84
CA HIS A 147 -17.94 -6.21 1.27
C HIS A 147 -18.05 -6.47 -0.24
N TYR A 148 -19.17 -7.02 -0.69
CA TYR A 148 -19.44 -7.22 -2.12
C TYR A 148 -19.57 -5.89 -2.86
N ASP A 149 -20.17 -4.85 -2.24
CA ASP A 149 -20.25 -3.51 -2.82
C ASP A 149 -18.86 -2.87 -2.99
N ILE A 150 -17.98 -3.01 -1.98
CA ILE A 150 -16.59 -2.57 -2.07
C ILE A 150 -15.86 -3.32 -3.19
N SER A 151 -16.01 -4.64 -3.23
CA SER A 151 -15.38 -5.50 -4.23
C SER A 151 -15.77 -5.10 -5.65
N ARG A 152 -17.07 -4.89 -5.90
CA ARG A 152 -17.56 -4.43 -7.20
C ARG A 152 -16.97 -3.07 -7.59
N LYS A 153 -16.91 -2.11 -6.67
CA LYS A 153 -16.29 -0.81 -6.93
C LYS A 153 -14.81 -0.95 -7.26
N MET A 154 -14.07 -1.71 -6.48
CA MET A 154 -12.64 -1.95 -6.74
C MET A 154 -12.44 -2.59 -8.11
N CYS A 155 -13.13 -3.68 -8.40
CA CYS A 155 -13.04 -4.34 -9.71
C CYS A 155 -13.30 -3.37 -10.88
N ASN A 156 -14.27 -2.47 -10.75
CA ASN A 156 -14.55 -1.46 -11.77
C ASN A 156 -13.42 -0.44 -11.91
N TYR A 157 -12.80 0.04 -10.81
CA TYR A 157 -11.63 0.92 -10.88
C TYR A 157 -10.45 0.24 -11.60
N TRP A 158 -10.15 -1.01 -11.27
CA TRP A 158 -9.10 -1.80 -11.92
C TRP A 158 -9.41 -2.04 -13.40
N ALA A 159 -10.65 -2.39 -13.72
CA ALA A 159 -11.09 -2.60 -15.10
C ALA A 159 -11.01 -1.32 -15.93
N ASN A 160 -11.42 -0.18 -15.40
CA ASN A 160 -11.29 1.12 -16.05
C ASN A 160 -9.82 1.47 -16.29
N PHE A 161 -8.99 1.34 -15.26
CA PHE A 161 -7.56 1.59 -15.36
C PHE A 161 -6.89 0.71 -16.41
N ALA A 162 -7.18 -0.59 -16.43
CA ALA A 162 -6.63 -1.52 -17.41
C ALA A 162 -7.04 -1.18 -18.85
N LYS A 163 -8.24 -0.62 -19.05
CA LYS A 163 -8.74 -0.26 -20.38
C LYS A 163 -8.24 1.10 -20.87
N THR A 164 -8.09 2.06 -19.97
CA THR A 164 -7.92 3.48 -20.34
C THR A 164 -6.71 4.16 -19.73
N GLY A 165 -6.04 3.54 -18.75
CA GLY A 165 -5.01 4.18 -17.92
C GLY A 165 -5.58 5.18 -16.90
N ASP A 166 -6.92 5.19 -16.71
CA ASP A 166 -7.60 6.04 -15.74
C ASP A 166 -8.63 5.18 -14.99
N PRO A 167 -8.55 5.04 -13.65
CA PRO A 167 -9.52 4.26 -12.89
C PRO A 167 -10.89 4.93 -12.81
N ASN A 168 -10.95 6.25 -13.03
CA ASN A 168 -12.20 7.01 -12.97
C ASN A 168 -13.10 6.73 -14.19
N GLY A 169 -14.38 6.91 -14.04
CA GLY A 169 -15.35 6.70 -15.11
C GLY A 169 -16.67 6.13 -14.62
N TYR A 170 -17.12 5.10 -15.28
CA TYR A 170 -18.41 4.45 -15.03
C TYR A 170 -18.18 3.02 -14.58
N ASP A 171 -19.11 2.52 -13.77
CA ASP A 171 -19.18 1.09 -13.45
C ASP A 171 -19.71 0.25 -14.63
N ALA A 172 -19.83 -1.05 -14.43
CA ALA A 172 -20.32 -1.97 -15.45
C ALA A 172 -21.78 -1.72 -15.89
N ASP A 173 -22.57 -1.05 -15.04
CA ASP A 173 -23.97 -0.72 -15.29
C ASP A 173 -24.12 0.70 -15.88
N GLY A 174 -23.02 1.39 -16.16
CA GLY A 174 -22.99 2.75 -16.72
C GLY A 174 -23.27 3.85 -15.69
N VAL A 175 -23.13 3.56 -14.39
CA VAL A 175 -23.29 4.55 -13.32
C VAL A 175 -21.96 5.24 -13.05
N PRO A 176 -21.93 6.60 -12.95
CA PRO A 176 -20.69 7.32 -12.63
C PRO A 176 -20.11 6.87 -11.29
N MET A 177 -18.81 6.57 -11.28
CA MET A 177 -18.09 6.22 -10.06
C MET A 177 -17.55 7.47 -9.35
N PRO A 178 -17.42 7.44 -8.01
CA PRO A 178 -16.66 8.48 -7.31
C PRO A 178 -15.26 8.60 -7.88
N ARG A 179 -14.71 9.82 -7.91
CA ARG A 179 -13.32 10.00 -8.38
C ARG A 179 -12.31 9.55 -7.32
N MET A 180 -11.31 8.80 -7.76
CA MET A 180 -10.09 8.56 -6.98
C MET A 180 -9.23 9.81 -6.96
#